data_547c87225887ac9186d0274b272e7053
#
_entry.id   547c87225887ac9186d0274b272e7053
#
_cell.length_a   1.000
_cell.length_b   1.000
_cell.length_c   1.000
_cell.angle_alpha   90.00
_cell.angle_beta   90.00
_cell.angle_gamma   90.00
#
_symmetry.space_group_name_H-M   'P 1'
#
loop_
_entity.id
_entity.type
_entity.pdbx_description
1 polymer ?
#
loop_
_entity_poly.entity_id
_entity_poly.type
_entity_poly.pdbx_seq_one_letter_code
_entity_poly.pdbx_strand_id
1 'polypeptide(L)'
;MNAFDIFRKTLVGQGLSSRLRAGMIGKGVSIPGPFGPKPLIYADYVASGRALTQVENLINNHVLPFYANTHTEASFCGAYSTRLREAARVEIADLVGAETSQSVIFAGSGATAGINRLVALLDLPSLIHRGGR
;
A
#
# COMPACT_ATOMS: atom_id res chain seq x y z
N MET A 1 -14.78 14.27 2.41
CA MET A 1 -14.67 12.79 2.62
C MET A 1 -13.78 12.28 1.50
N ASN A 2 -12.64 11.73 1.84
CA ASN A 2 -11.69 11.16 0.88
C ASN A 2 -11.93 9.63 0.69
N ALA A 3 -11.20 8.99 -0.22
CA ALA A 3 -11.34 7.55 -0.48
C ALA A 3 -11.05 6.68 0.76
N PHE A 4 -10.13 7.09 1.63
CA PHE A 4 -9.83 6.37 2.87
C PHE A 4 -10.97 6.44 3.88
N ASP A 5 -11.67 7.58 3.98
CA ASP A 5 -12.86 7.70 4.84
C ASP A 5 -13.98 6.77 4.37
N ILE A 6 -14.14 6.61 3.06
CA ILE A 6 -15.10 5.66 2.48
C ILE A 6 -14.68 4.24 2.85
N PHE A 7 -13.41 3.91 2.67
CA PHE A 7 -12.87 2.58 2.98
C PHE A 7 -13.02 2.23 4.47
N ARG A 8 -12.64 3.15 5.37
CA ARG A 8 -12.82 2.94 6.82
C ARG A 8 -14.25 2.55 7.20
N LYS A 9 -15.25 3.19 6.59
CA LYS A 9 -16.66 2.85 6.82
C LYS A 9 -16.97 1.40 6.46
N THR A 10 -16.29 0.82 5.46
CA THR A 10 -16.48 -0.58 5.10
C THR A 10 -15.85 -1.54 6.11
N LEU A 11 -14.91 -1.07 6.93
CA LEU A 11 -14.22 -1.87 7.94
C LEU A 11 -14.89 -1.83 9.32
N VAL A 12 -15.85 -0.93 9.54
CA VAL A 12 -16.58 -0.79 10.82
C VAL A 12 -17.66 -1.87 10.95
N GLY A 13 -17.95 -2.30 12.19
CA GLY A 13 -19.03 -3.23 12.54
C GLY A 13 -18.54 -4.63 12.91
N GLN A 14 -19.48 -5.49 13.30
CA GLN A 14 -19.18 -6.85 13.73
C GLN A 14 -18.72 -7.75 12.59
N GLY A 15 -17.95 -8.78 12.92
CA GLY A 15 -17.52 -9.80 11.98
C GLY A 15 -16.49 -9.33 10.96
N LEU A 16 -15.67 -8.31 11.26
CA LEU A 16 -14.65 -7.80 10.34
C LEU A 16 -13.73 -8.90 9.81
N SER A 17 -13.22 -9.77 10.67
CA SER A 17 -12.32 -10.86 10.25
C SER A 17 -13.01 -11.84 9.28
N SER A 18 -14.29 -12.15 9.50
CA SER A 18 -15.05 -13.01 8.59
C SER A 18 -15.30 -12.33 7.24
N ARG A 19 -15.57 -11.02 7.23
CA ARG A 19 -15.76 -10.24 5.99
C ARG A 19 -14.45 -10.12 5.20
N LEU A 20 -13.32 -9.89 5.86
CA LEU A 20 -12.01 -9.87 5.21
C LEU A 20 -11.63 -11.24 4.65
N ARG A 21 -11.88 -12.31 5.40
CA ARG A 21 -11.70 -13.69 4.90
C ARG A 21 -12.58 -14.01 3.71
N ALA A 22 -13.81 -13.55 3.68
CA ALA A 22 -14.72 -13.74 2.55
C ALA A 22 -14.27 -12.95 1.31
N GLY A 23 -13.68 -11.77 1.51
CA GLY A 23 -13.16 -10.91 0.45
C GLY A 23 -11.77 -11.30 -0.07
N MET A 24 -11.13 -12.33 0.48
CA MET A 24 -9.81 -12.76 0.05
C MET A 24 -9.86 -13.35 -1.36
N ILE A 25 -9.21 -12.70 -2.31
CA ILE A 25 -9.18 -13.11 -3.72
C ILE A 25 -8.35 -14.39 -3.87
N GLY A 26 -8.91 -15.36 -4.58
CA GLY A 26 -8.31 -16.68 -4.77
C GLY A 26 -8.57 -17.68 -3.63
N LYS A 27 -9.40 -17.33 -2.66
CA LYS A 27 -9.91 -18.30 -1.68
C LYS A 27 -10.82 -19.32 -2.35
N GLY A 28 -10.56 -20.61 -2.12
CA GLY A 28 -11.34 -21.70 -2.69
C GLY A 28 -11.05 -22.01 -4.17
N VAL A 29 -10.09 -21.35 -4.79
CA VAL A 29 -9.63 -21.67 -6.14
C VAL A 29 -9.02 -23.05 -6.16
N SER A 30 -9.33 -23.83 -7.20
CA SER A 30 -8.75 -25.13 -7.44
C SER A 30 -7.50 -25.02 -8.31
N ILE A 31 -6.48 -25.78 -7.99
CA ILE A 31 -5.24 -25.92 -8.77
C ILE A 31 -5.07 -27.36 -9.28
N PRO A 32 -4.40 -27.55 -10.43
CA PRO A 32 -4.07 -28.89 -10.90
C PRO A 32 -3.14 -29.61 -9.90
N GLY A 33 -3.40 -30.87 -9.65
CA GLY A 33 -2.55 -31.73 -8.84
C GLY A 33 -2.32 -33.08 -9.53
N PRO A 34 -1.32 -33.87 -9.11
CA PRO A 34 -0.95 -35.13 -9.75
C PRO A 34 -2.06 -36.18 -9.70
N PHE A 35 -3.02 -36.05 -8.78
CA PHE A 35 -4.17 -36.96 -8.64
C PHE A 35 -5.51 -36.24 -8.87
N GLY A 36 -5.51 -35.19 -9.68
CA GLY A 36 -6.68 -34.37 -9.99
C GLY A 36 -6.66 -33.01 -9.28
N PRO A 37 -7.70 -32.17 -9.53
CA PRO A 37 -7.78 -30.83 -8.95
C PRO A 37 -7.78 -30.85 -7.43
N LYS A 38 -7.05 -29.91 -6.82
CA LYS A 38 -6.98 -29.72 -5.36
C LYS A 38 -7.28 -28.28 -4.98
N PRO A 39 -7.92 -28.03 -3.82
CA PRO A 39 -8.11 -26.67 -3.36
C PRO A 39 -6.74 -26.04 -3.07
N LEU A 40 -6.57 -24.77 -3.49
CA LEU A 40 -5.40 -23.99 -3.19
C LEU A 40 -5.34 -23.71 -1.67
N ILE A 41 -4.29 -24.18 -1.03
CA ILE A 41 -3.94 -23.81 0.35
C ILE A 41 -2.77 -22.83 0.25
N TYR A 42 -3.03 -21.56 0.59
CA TYR A 42 -1.99 -20.53 0.64
C TYR A 42 -1.65 -20.23 2.11
N ALA A 43 -0.41 -20.50 2.50
CA ALA A 43 0.06 -20.35 3.88
C ALA A 43 1.29 -19.43 4.00
N ASP A 44 1.82 -18.93 2.88
CA ASP A 44 3.05 -18.12 2.86
C ASP A 44 2.77 -16.61 2.90
N TYR A 45 2.02 -16.18 3.90
CA TYR A 45 1.69 -14.76 4.09
C TYR A 45 2.88 -13.89 4.49
N VAL A 46 3.94 -14.51 4.99
CA VAL A 46 5.18 -13.80 5.34
C VAL A 46 5.89 -13.30 4.09
N ALA A 47 5.90 -14.10 3.03
CA ALA A 47 6.50 -13.72 1.75
C ALA A 47 5.59 -12.78 0.96
N SER A 48 4.28 -13.04 0.92
CA SER A 48 3.34 -12.23 0.14
C SER A 48 1.93 -12.31 0.71
N GLY A 49 1.27 -11.16 0.89
CA GLY A 49 -0.14 -11.10 1.24
C GLY A 49 -1.04 -11.49 0.06
N ARG A 50 -2.32 -11.72 0.36
CA ARG A 50 -3.37 -11.94 -0.67
C ARG A 50 -4.15 -10.66 -0.89
N ALA A 51 -4.54 -10.41 -2.14
CA ALA A 51 -5.41 -9.29 -2.48
C ALA A 51 -6.80 -9.46 -1.85
N LEU A 52 -7.45 -8.35 -1.53
CA LEU A 52 -8.76 -8.27 -0.92
C LEU A 52 -9.73 -7.53 -1.84
N THR A 53 -10.89 -8.12 -2.09
CA THR A 53 -11.97 -7.49 -2.89
C THR A 53 -12.33 -6.09 -2.37
N GLN A 54 -12.27 -5.86 -1.06
CA GLN A 54 -12.54 -4.55 -0.46
C GLN A 54 -11.53 -3.48 -0.93
N VAL A 55 -10.26 -3.85 -1.06
CA VAL A 55 -9.19 -2.95 -1.55
C VAL A 55 -9.34 -2.72 -3.05
N GLU A 56 -9.54 -3.80 -3.82
CA GLU A 56 -9.71 -3.70 -5.28
C GLU A 56 -10.94 -2.85 -5.64
N ASN A 57 -12.04 -3.01 -4.92
CA ASN A 57 -13.23 -2.18 -5.11
C ASN A 57 -12.98 -0.70 -4.79
N LEU A 58 -12.20 -0.40 -3.75
CA LEU A 58 -11.79 0.98 -3.47
C LEU A 58 -11.00 1.57 -4.64
N ILE A 59 -10.02 0.82 -5.14
CA ILE A 59 -9.18 1.26 -6.26
C ILE A 59 -10.04 1.48 -7.51
N ASN A 60 -10.84 0.49 -7.89
CA ASN A 60 -11.66 0.54 -9.11
C ASN A 60 -12.72 1.64 -9.10
N ASN A 61 -13.36 1.87 -7.94
CA ASN A 61 -14.52 2.77 -7.87
C ASN A 61 -14.17 4.19 -7.42
N HIS A 62 -13.06 4.38 -6.71
CA HIS A 62 -12.72 5.67 -6.09
C HIS A 62 -11.34 6.21 -6.44
N VAL A 63 -10.46 5.41 -7.02
CA VAL A 63 -9.11 5.85 -7.42
C VAL A 63 -9.01 5.95 -8.94
N LEU A 64 -9.22 4.84 -9.65
CA LEU A 64 -9.01 4.77 -11.10
C LEU A 64 -9.87 5.74 -11.91
N PRO A 65 -11.15 6.02 -11.58
CA PRO A 65 -11.95 6.98 -12.36
C PRO A 65 -11.39 8.40 -12.38
N PHE A 66 -10.57 8.76 -11.39
CA PHE A 66 -9.98 10.09 -11.24
C PHE A 66 -8.45 10.08 -11.26
N TYR A 67 -7.85 8.95 -11.66
CA TYR A 67 -6.40 8.80 -11.69
C TYR A 67 -5.75 9.75 -12.69
N ALA A 68 -4.74 10.49 -12.23
CA ALA A 68 -3.89 11.35 -13.05
C ALA A 68 -2.53 11.54 -12.36
N ASN A 69 -1.59 12.18 -13.07
CA ASN A 69 -0.32 12.58 -12.46
C ASN A 69 -0.57 13.52 -11.27
N THR A 70 0.21 13.30 -10.22
CA THR A 70 0.23 14.18 -9.03
C THR A 70 1.00 15.48 -9.32
N HIS A 71 1.06 16.39 -8.35
CA HIS A 71 1.79 17.67 -8.40
C HIS A 71 1.15 18.72 -9.34
N THR A 72 -0.12 18.57 -9.66
CA THR A 72 -0.89 19.58 -10.36
C THR A 72 -2.27 19.74 -9.73
N GLU A 73 -2.71 20.98 -9.56
CA GLU A 73 -4.05 21.31 -9.11
C GLU A 73 -4.87 21.99 -10.23
N ALA A 74 -4.28 22.15 -11.40
CA ALA A 74 -4.93 22.77 -12.54
C ALA A 74 -6.09 21.93 -13.11
N SER A 75 -6.10 20.63 -12.86
CA SER A 75 -7.20 19.74 -13.24
C SER A 75 -7.82 19.06 -12.02
N PHE A 76 -9.09 18.72 -12.10
CA PHE A 76 -9.78 17.98 -11.05
C PHE A 76 -9.07 16.66 -10.73
N CYS A 77 -8.70 15.87 -11.75
CA CYS A 77 -8.06 14.56 -11.56
C CYS A 77 -6.66 14.71 -10.95
N GLY A 78 -5.86 15.68 -11.39
CA GLY A 78 -4.55 15.95 -10.81
C GLY A 78 -4.63 16.36 -9.35
N ALA A 79 -5.55 17.28 -9.04
CA ALA A 79 -5.82 17.70 -7.67
C ALA A 79 -6.35 16.54 -6.80
N TYR A 80 -7.19 15.67 -7.35
CA TYR A 80 -7.70 14.48 -6.67
C TYR A 80 -6.57 13.52 -6.31
N SER A 81 -5.72 13.16 -7.27
CA SER A 81 -4.58 12.26 -7.07
C SER A 81 -3.56 12.84 -6.08
N THR A 82 -3.30 14.14 -6.15
CA THR A 82 -2.42 14.84 -5.21
C THR A 82 -2.96 14.75 -3.78
N ARG A 83 -4.24 15.10 -3.57
CA ARG A 83 -4.88 15.00 -2.24
C ARG A 83 -4.92 13.59 -1.71
N LEU A 84 -5.19 12.59 -2.57
CA LEU A 84 -5.19 11.19 -2.15
C LEU A 84 -3.80 10.74 -1.69
N ARG A 85 -2.75 11.13 -2.41
CA ARG A 85 -1.36 10.84 -2.03
C ARG A 85 -0.97 11.49 -0.71
N GLU A 86 -1.34 12.74 -0.50
CA GLU A 86 -1.05 13.43 0.77
C GLU A 86 -1.85 12.83 1.94
N ALA A 87 -3.12 12.48 1.71
CA ALA A 87 -3.90 11.76 2.72
C ALA A 87 -3.25 10.41 3.08
N ALA A 88 -2.71 9.67 2.11
CA ALA A 88 -1.98 8.43 2.38
C ALA A 88 -0.74 8.65 3.27
N ARG A 89 -0.01 9.78 3.10
CA ARG A 89 1.11 10.13 3.97
C ARG A 89 0.68 10.30 5.42
N VAL A 90 -0.41 11.03 5.63
CA VAL A 90 -0.97 11.26 6.97
C VAL A 90 -1.37 9.93 7.61
N GLU A 91 -2.11 9.08 6.89
CA GLU A 91 -2.51 7.77 7.38
C GLU A 91 -1.32 6.90 7.80
N ILE A 92 -0.27 6.87 6.97
CA ILE A 92 0.93 6.08 7.27
C ILE A 92 1.67 6.68 8.48
N ALA A 93 1.81 8.01 8.53
CA ALA A 93 2.44 8.68 9.66
C ALA A 93 1.74 8.33 10.98
N ASP A 94 0.43 8.41 11.02
CA ASP A 94 -0.38 8.07 12.18
C ASP A 94 -0.23 6.60 12.58
N LEU A 95 -0.27 5.69 11.60
CA LEU A 95 -0.14 4.25 11.85
C LEU A 95 1.22 3.83 12.40
N VAL A 96 2.30 4.51 12.01
CA VAL A 96 3.66 4.20 12.49
C VAL A 96 4.07 5.07 13.70
N GLY A 97 3.20 5.95 14.18
CA GLY A 97 3.48 6.85 15.29
C GLY A 97 4.56 7.89 14.97
N ALA A 98 4.59 8.38 13.73
CA ALA A 98 5.57 9.39 13.31
C ALA A 98 5.30 10.73 14.01
N GLU A 99 6.37 11.36 14.51
CA GLU A 99 6.32 12.68 15.08
C GLU A 99 6.29 13.78 14.01
N THR A 100 5.96 15.00 14.39
CA THR A 100 5.87 16.16 13.46
C THR A 100 7.19 16.51 12.77
N SER A 101 8.33 16.10 13.34
CA SER A 101 9.67 16.24 12.77
C SER A 101 10.00 15.18 11.72
N GLN A 102 9.18 14.15 11.58
CA GLN A 102 9.40 13.01 10.69
C GLN A 102 8.55 13.11 9.43
N SER A 103 9.04 12.55 8.33
CA SER A 103 8.37 12.59 7.04
C SER A 103 8.22 11.20 6.44
N VAL A 104 7.04 10.90 5.92
CA VAL A 104 6.80 9.71 5.12
C VAL A 104 7.22 9.96 3.67
N ILE A 105 8.13 9.15 3.15
CA ILE A 105 8.67 9.27 1.79
C ILE A 105 8.28 8.02 0.98
N PHE A 106 7.54 8.20 -0.11
CA PHE A 106 7.30 7.13 -1.07
C PHE A 106 8.53 6.97 -1.97
N ALA A 107 9.25 5.87 -1.82
CA ALA A 107 10.58 5.66 -2.40
C ALA A 107 10.61 4.60 -3.53
N GLY A 108 9.49 4.31 -4.16
CA GLY A 108 9.38 3.26 -5.17
C GLY A 108 8.89 1.93 -4.60
N SER A 109 9.05 0.83 -5.33
CA SER A 109 8.53 -0.48 -4.95
C SER A 109 9.51 -1.27 -4.08
N GLY A 110 8.99 -1.83 -2.98
CA GLY A 110 9.69 -2.76 -2.11
C GLY A 110 10.75 -2.14 -1.20
N ALA A 111 11.24 -2.95 -0.26
CA ALA A 111 12.23 -2.56 0.75
C ALA A 111 13.57 -2.12 0.14
N THR A 112 13.99 -2.72 -0.95
CA THR A 112 15.24 -2.37 -1.64
C THR A 112 15.27 -0.90 -2.09
N ALA A 113 14.17 -0.39 -2.64
CA ALA A 113 14.07 1.02 -3.03
C ALA A 113 14.14 1.95 -1.81
N GLY A 114 13.50 1.56 -0.70
CA GLY A 114 13.57 2.29 0.57
C GLY A 114 14.99 2.35 1.13
N ILE A 115 15.69 1.22 1.18
CA ILE A 115 17.09 1.12 1.65
C ILE A 115 18.02 1.95 0.77
N ASN A 116 17.92 1.83 -0.56
CA ASN A 116 18.73 2.63 -1.47
C ASN A 116 18.49 4.13 -1.30
N ARG A 117 17.23 4.53 -1.07
CA ARG A 117 16.91 5.94 -0.77
C ARG A 117 17.53 6.39 0.55
N LEU A 118 17.48 5.55 1.58
CA LEU A 118 18.11 5.85 2.88
C LEU A 118 19.62 6.02 2.75
N VAL A 119 20.31 5.10 2.06
CA VAL A 119 21.74 5.18 1.79
C VAL A 119 22.10 6.50 1.08
N ALA A 120 21.30 6.90 0.09
CA ALA A 120 21.50 8.16 -0.63
C ALA A 120 21.28 9.39 0.26
N LEU A 121 20.28 9.37 1.14
CA LEU A 121 19.98 10.46 2.07
C LEU A 121 21.05 10.62 3.16
N LEU A 122 21.64 9.53 3.62
CA LEU A 122 22.71 9.52 4.62
C LEU A 122 24.09 9.85 4.03
N ASP A 123 24.20 9.98 2.72
CA ASP A 123 25.47 10.24 2.01
C ASP A 123 26.61 9.29 2.45
N LEU A 124 26.28 8.02 2.70
CA LEU A 124 27.25 7.04 3.20
C LEU A 124 28.51 6.90 2.36
N PRO A 125 28.48 7.00 1.01
CA PRO A 125 29.69 6.98 0.18
C PRO A 125 30.69 8.09 0.56
N SER A 126 30.21 9.31 0.81
CA SER A 126 31.05 10.44 1.22
C SER A 126 31.65 10.25 2.62
N LEU A 127 30.92 9.61 3.53
CA LEU A 127 31.41 9.31 4.89
C LEU A 127 32.55 8.30 4.88
N ILE A 128 32.46 7.26 4.01
CA ILE A 128 33.50 6.24 3.85
C ILE A 128 34.79 6.87 3.31
N HIS A 129 34.69 7.79 2.36
CA HIS A 129 35.86 8.49 1.78
C HIS A 129 36.53 9.48 2.76
N ARG A 130 35.79 10.01 3.75
CA ARG A 130 36.31 10.92 4.76
C ARG A 130 36.98 10.22 5.94
N GLY A 131 36.58 8.97 6.23
CA GLY A 131 37.15 8.17 7.34
C GLY A 131 38.47 7.44 7.03
N GLY A 132 38.97 7.53 5.79
CA GLY A 132 40.20 6.90 5.33
C GLY A 132 41.45 7.81 5.30
N ARG A 133 41.57 8.78 6.21
CA ARG A 133 42.81 9.56 6.41
C ARG A 133 43.34 9.36 7.81
#